data_34b0eab970dbf7413071fe2bdc6e75eb
#
_entry.id   34b0eab970dbf7413071fe2bdc6e75eb
#
_cell.length_a   1.000
_cell.length_b   1.000
_cell.length_c   1.000
_cell.angle_alpha   90.00
_cell.angle_beta   90.00
_cell.angle_gamma   90.00
#
_symmetry.space_group_name_H-M   'P 1'
#
loop_
_entity.id
_entity.type
_entity.pdbx_description
1 polymer ?
#
loop_
_entity_poly.entity_id
_entity_poly.type
_entity_poly.pdbx_seq_one_letter_code
_entity_poly.pdbx_strand_id
1 'polypeptide(L)'
;IAIGYKAFSEKNSMALGNNAKASEDSLAIGFGATSSAPNAQAFGNGAVATSGGDISIGNLAGVGSDAKRANVDGSLIPIGVAAGQNVVGTANVAIGDKAGSNVHSNYNVSIGSEAGQGFKTEQTLDNPQNGYNVSIGYKANNFSEISGTDTTQYAIAIGANATSYSNSTAIGRAALSNGQYAMAFGDNAHAYDTGSIAFGYNSVAKNGNVAIGSGSDAQAIVSGTGYLTQQIAPSSYVSVGTSENLRRISNV
;
A
#
# COMPACT_ATOMS: atom_id res chain seq x y z
N ILE A 1 -9.86 -33.49 12.49
CA ILE A 1 -10.75 -34.04 11.46
C ILE A 1 -10.07 -33.93 10.10
N ALA A 2 -9.85 -35.05 9.40
CA ALA A 2 -9.30 -35.07 8.04
C ALA A 2 -10.29 -35.73 7.07
N ILE A 3 -10.75 -34.99 6.05
CA ILE A 3 -11.71 -35.46 5.03
C ILE A 3 -11.17 -35.12 3.63
N GLY A 4 -10.87 -36.12 2.83
CA GLY A 4 -10.36 -35.99 1.48
C GLY A 4 -9.17 -36.91 1.20
N TYR A 5 -8.83 -37.13 -0.08
CA TYR A 5 -7.67 -37.95 -0.45
C TYR A 5 -6.38 -37.29 0.06
N LYS A 6 -5.57 -38.01 0.84
CA LYS A 6 -4.35 -37.50 1.49
C LYS A 6 -4.57 -36.24 2.36
N ALA A 7 -5.79 -36.02 2.85
CA ALA A 7 -6.00 -34.96 3.85
C ALA A 7 -5.28 -35.36 5.16
N PHE A 8 -4.65 -34.38 5.80
CA PHE A 8 -3.90 -34.58 7.04
C PHE A 8 -4.26 -33.49 8.06
N SER A 9 -4.60 -33.90 9.28
CA SER A 9 -4.87 -32.96 10.38
C SER A 9 -4.20 -33.48 11.65
N GLU A 10 -3.58 -32.58 12.39
CA GLU A 10 -3.02 -32.82 13.70
C GLU A 10 -4.08 -32.66 14.80
N LYS A 11 -3.64 -32.53 16.06
CA LYS A 11 -4.53 -32.39 17.21
C LYS A 11 -5.37 -31.12 17.13
N ASN A 12 -6.65 -31.21 17.49
CA ASN A 12 -7.63 -30.10 17.51
C ASN A 12 -7.79 -29.37 16.15
N SER A 13 -7.38 -29.96 15.04
CA SER A 13 -7.40 -29.32 13.72
C SER A 13 -8.42 -29.94 12.76
N MET A 14 -8.71 -29.22 11.67
CA MET A 14 -9.57 -29.71 10.58
C MET A 14 -8.90 -29.49 9.22
N ALA A 15 -8.79 -30.58 8.45
CA ALA A 15 -8.37 -30.56 7.05
C ALA A 15 -9.50 -31.11 6.17
N LEU A 16 -10.09 -30.26 5.33
CA LEU A 16 -11.19 -30.63 4.45
C LEU A 16 -10.82 -30.33 3.00
N GLY A 17 -10.58 -31.37 2.22
CA GLY A 17 -10.21 -31.28 0.82
C GLY A 17 -9.08 -32.27 0.47
N ASN A 18 -8.96 -32.63 -0.82
CA ASN A 18 -7.85 -33.47 -1.26
C ASN A 18 -6.52 -32.72 -1.05
N ASN A 19 -5.54 -33.43 -0.46
CA ASN A 19 -4.23 -32.87 -0.07
C ASN A 19 -4.28 -31.70 0.93
N ALA A 20 -5.41 -31.40 1.58
CA ALA A 20 -5.49 -30.39 2.62
C ALA A 20 -4.62 -30.79 3.84
N LYS A 21 -3.91 -29.83 4.42
CA LYS A 21 -3.02 -30.05 5.57
C LYS A 21 -3.29 -29.01 6.66
N ALA A 22 -3.59 -29.49 7.86
CA ALA A 22 -3.79 -28.62 9.02
C ALA A 22 -2.91 -29.10 10.18
N SER A 23 -2.03 -28.23 10.67
CA SER A 23 -1.24 -28.46 11.88
C SER A 23 -2.09 -28.28 13.15
N GLU A 24 -1.48 -28.44 14.33
CA GLU A 24 -2.20 -28.34 15.61
C GLU A 24 -3.00 -27.04 15.73
N ASP A 25 -4.23 -27.11 16.26
CA ASP A 25 -5.15 -25.99 16.50
C ASP A 25 -5.45 -25.14 15.26
N SER A 26 -5.38 -25.70 14.05
CA SER A 26 -5.52 -24.95 12.81
C SER A 26 -6.63 -25.48 11.88
N LEU A 27 -6.93 -24.74 10.82
CA LEU A 27 -8.00 -25.06 9.88
C LEU A 27 -7.53 -24.91 8.43
N ALA A 28 -7.66 -25.98 7.64
CA ALA A 28 -7.37 -25.97 6.21
C ALA A 28 -8.55 -26.52 5.41
N ILE A 29 -9.20 -25.69 4.60
CA ILE A 29 -10.34 -26.06 3.77
C ILE A 29 -10.09 -25.70 2.31
N GLY A 30 -10.05 -26.71 1.45
CA GLY A 30 -9.83 -26.57 0.02
C GLY A 30 -8.83 -27.60 -0.52
N PHE A 31 -8.82 -27.76 -1.85
CA PHE A 31 -7.82 -28.63 -2.50
C PHE A 31 -6.40 -28.05 -2.23
N GLY A 32 -5.53 -28.82 -1.60
CA GLY A 32 -4.17 -28.40 -1.29
C GLY A 32 -4.04 -27.24 -0.30
N ALA A 33 -5.12 -26.84 0.37
CA ALA A 33 -5.05 -25.80 1.41
C ALA A 33 -4.08 -26.24 2.51
N THR A 34 -3.23 -25.33 2.97
CA THR A 34 -2.19 -25.64 3.95
C THR A 34 -2.20 -24.61 5.08
N SER A 35 -2.40 -25.09 6.30
CA SER A 35 -2.29 -24.31 7.52
C SER A 35 -1.20 -24.93 8.38
N SER A 36 -0.02 -24.33 8.43
CA SER A 36 1.20 -24.94 8.96
C SER A 36 1.66 -24.38 10.31
N ALA A 37 0.83 -23.56 10.94
CA ALA A 37 1.09 -23.02 12.27
C ALA A 37 -0.16 -23.07 13.17
N PRO A 38 -0.01 -23.11 14.50
CA PRO A 38 -1.15 -23.04 15.42
C PRO A 38 -2.02 -21.81 15.22
N ASN A 39 -3.34 -21.97 15.35
CA ASN A 39 -4.34 -20.92 15.15
C ASN A 39 -4.40 -20.30 13.73
N ALA A 40 -3.66 -20.85 12.77
CA ALA A 40 -3.71 -20.40 11.39
C ALA A 40 -4.93 -20.97 10.65
N GLN A 41 -5.44 -20.24 9.67
CA GLN A 41 -6.63 -20.62 8.91
C GLN A 41 -6.39 -20.43 7.41
N ALA A 42 -6.59 -21.48 6.62
CA ALA A 42 -6.44 -21.44 5.16
C ALA A 42 -7.73 -21.95 4.49
N PHE A 43 -8.39 -21.08 3.74
CA PHE A 43 -9.63 -21.35 3.01
C PHE A 43 -9.46 -21.08 1.52
N GLY A 44 -9.48 -22.10 0.70
CA GLY A 44 -9.40 -21.97 -0.74
C GLY A 44 -8.46 -22.98 -1.40
N ASN A 45 -8.56 -23.10 -2.71
CA ASN A 45 -7.65 -23.96 -3.47
C ASN A 45 -6.22 -23.42 -3.35
N GLY A 46 -5.31 -24.22 -2.80
CA GLY A 46 -3.92 -23.83 -2.61
C GLY A 46 -3.69 -22.65 -1.67
N ALA A 47 -4.66 -22.26 -0.84
CA ALA A 47 -4.45 -21.22 0.18
C ALA A 47 -3.41 -21.68 1.21
N VAL A 48 -2.55 -20.77 1.64
CA VAL A 48 -1.45 -21.07 2.56
C VAL A 48 -1.41 -20.09 3.73
N ALA A 49 -1.44 -20.60 4.95
CA ALA A 49 -1.27 -19.87 6.20
C ALA A 49 -0.07 -20.45 6.96
N THR A 50 1.01 -19.68 7.10
CA THR A 50 2.31 -20.17 7.56
C THR A 50 2.68 -19.76 8.98
N SER A 51 2.04 -18.73 9.52
CA SER A 51 2.31 -18.22 10.87
C SER A 51 1.09 -18.28 11.76
N GLY A 52 1.30 -18.29 13.08
CA GLY A 52 0.22 -18.28 14.04
C GLY A 52 -0.68 -17.05 13.88
N GLY A 53 -1.99 -17.27 13.75
CA GLY A 53 -2.97 -16.22 13.53
C GLY A 53 -3.12 -15.74 12.07
N ASP A 54 -2.41 -16.32 11.10
CA ASP A 54 -2.67 -16.06 9.67
C ASP A 54 -4.09 -16.48 9.28
N ILE A 55 -4.75 -15.64 8.47
CA ILE A 55 -6.05 -15.97 7.88
C ILE A 55 -5.97 -15.78 6.37
N SER A 56 -5.81 -16.87 5.62
CA SER A 56 -5.67 -16.86 4.16
C SER A 56 -6.95 -17.34 3.49
N ILE A 57 -7.67 -16.45 2.79
CA ILE A 57 -8.94 -16.77 2.14
C ILE A 57 -8.88 -16.45 0.65
N GLY A 58 -8.98 -17.48 -0.18
CA GLY A 58 -9.00 -17.33 -1.63
C GLY A 58 -8.09 -18.32 -2.34
N ASN A 59 -8.24 -18.44 -3.65
CA ASN A 59 -7.36 -19.28 -4.47
C ASN A 59 -5.93 -18.73 -4.41
N LEU A 60 -4.98 -19.55 -3.99
CA LEU A 60 -3.57 -19.21 -3.86
C LEU A 60 -3.27 -18.01 -2.93
N ALA A 61 -4.18 -17.64 -2.03
CA ALA A 61 -3.93 -16.61 -1.04
C ALA A 61 -2.77 -17.03 -0.10
N GLY A 62 -1.86 -16.12 0.20
CA GLY A 62 -0.73 -16.31 1.10
C GLY A 62 0.38 -17.25 0.60
N VAL A 63 0.33 -17.71 -0.65
CA VAL A 63 1.35 -18.63 -1.20
C VAL A 63 2.72 -17.96 -1.25
N GLY A 64 3.75 -18.67 -0.78
CA GLY A 64 5.12 -18.15 -0.75
C GLY A 64 5.40 -17.10 0.33
N SER A 65 4.41 -16.79 1.16
CA SER A 65 4.59 -15.87 2.28
C SER A 65 5.33 -16.54 3.43
N ASP A 66 6.18 -15.78 4.10
CA ASP A 66 6.98 -16.27 5.22
C ASP A 66 7.12 -15.17 6.30
N ALA A 67 6.10 -15.08 7.14
CA ALA A 67 6.14 -14.17 8.29
C ALA A 67 7.21 -14.59 9.33
N LYS A 68 7.61 -15.88 9.37
CA LYS A 68 8.65 -16.35 10.27
C LYS A 68 10.04 -15.82 9.93
N ARG A 69 10.30 -15.50 8.64
CA ARG A 69 11.57 -14.86 8.24
C ARG A 69 11.77 -13.48 8.87
N ALA A 70 10.69 -12.83 9.25
CA ALA A 70 10.75 -11.54 9.90
C ALA A 70 11.17 -11.60 11.38
N ASN A 71 11.48 -12.78 11.93
CA ASN A 71 11.75 -13.00 13.36
C ASN A 71 10.66 -12.46 14.31
N VAL A 72 9.45 -12.31 13.82
CA VAL A 72 8.31 -11.76 14.58
C VAL A 72 7.12 -12.70 14.35
N ASP A 73 6.52 -13.18 15.43
CA ASP A 73 5.23 -13.85 15.35
C ASP A 73 4.19 -12.80 14.95
N GLY A 74 3.72 -12.85 13.71
CA GLY A 74 2.78 -11.86 13.21
C GLY A 74 1.81 -12.43 12.20
N SER A 75 0.60 -11.87 12.16
CA SER A 75 -0.48 -12.31 11.29
C SER A 75 -0.40 -11.65 9.92
N LEU A 76 -0.57 -12.44 8.88
CA LEU A 76 -0.89 -12.00 7.53
C LEU A 76 -2.37 -12.28 7.27
N ILE A 77 -3.11 -11.32 6.74
CA ILE A 77 -4.53 -11.49 6.41
C ILE A 77 -4.74 -11.26 4.90
N PRO A 78 -4.44 -12.25 4.04
CA PRO A 78 -4.75 -12.18 2.62
C PRO A 78 -6.16 -12.71 2.34
N ILE A 79 -7.00 -11.86 1.73
CA ILE A 79 -8.36 -12.22 1.30
C ILE A 79 -8.52 -11.88 -0.17
N GLY A 80 -8.58 -12.89 -1.03
CA GLY A 80 -8.72 -12.71 -2.47
C GLY A 80 -7.86 -13.70 -3.26
N VAL A 81 -8.03 -13.74 -4.58
CA VAL A 81 -7.20 -14.57 -5.44
C VAL A 81 -5.77 -14.04 -5.44
N ALA A 82 -4.81 -14.88 -5.13
CA ALA A 82 -3.40 -14.52 -5.05
C ALA A 82 -3.08 -13.32 -4.14
N ALA A 83 -3.98 -12.96 -3.21
CA ALA A 83 -3.71 -11.91 -2.24
C ALA A 83 -2.54 -12.32 -1.31
N GLY A 84 -1.70 -11.38 -0.94
CA GLY A 84 -0.58 -11.60 -0.01
C GLY A 84 0.41 -12.67 -0.46
N GLN A 85 0.62 -12.88 -1.75
CA GLN A 85 1.64 -13.80 -2.22
C GLN A 85 3.06 -13.24 -2.02
N ASN A 86 4.01 -14.11 -1.67
CA ASN A 86 5.42 -13.77 -1.50
C ASN A 86 5.63 -12.60 -0.52
N VAL A 87 4.86 -12.54 0.55
CA VAL A 87 5.03 -11.53 1.60
C VAL A 87 6.10 -11.99 2.58
N VAL A 88 7.08 -11.14 2.81
CA VAL A 88 8.03 -11.27 3.91
C VAL A 88 7.79 -10.09 4.85
N GLY A 89 7.20 -10.37 6.00
CA GLY A 89 6.78 -9.34 6.95
C GLY A 89 5.50 -9.70 7.67
N THR A 90 5.18 -8.95 8.71
CA THR A 90 4.10 -9.25 9.66
C THR A 90 3.05 -8.15 9.69
N ALA A 91 1.87 -8.48 10.23
CA ALA A 91 0.76 -7.54 10.40
C ALA A 91 0.36 -6.83 9.10
N ASN A 92 0.43 -7.54 7.96
CA ASN A 92 -0.05 -7.03 6.68
C ASN A 92 -1.48 -7.49 6.42
N VAL A 93 -2.31 -6.57 5.94
CA VAL A 93 -3.68 -6.82 5.48
C VAL A 93 -3.72 -6.67 3.97
N ALA A 94 -4.20 -7.69 3.26
CA ALA A 94 -4.26 -7.71 1.80
C ALA A 94 -5.65 -8.20 1.34
N ILE A 95 -6.53 -7.31 0.90
CA ILE A 95 -7.90 -7.64 0.50
C ILE A 95 -8.13 -7.28 -0.97
N GLY A 96 -8.31 -8.27 -1.81
CA GLY A 96 -8.52 -8.11 -3.25
C GLY A 96 -7.63 -9.03 -4.08
N ASP A 97 -7.92 -9.16 -5.37
CA ASP A 97 -7.09 -9.94 -6.30
C ASP A 97 -5.66 -9.37 -6.34
N LYS A 98 -4.66 -10.20 -6.03
CA LYS A 98 -3.24 -9.85 -5.95
C LYS A 98 -2.90 -8.67 -5.03
N ALA A 99 -3.81 -8.22 -4.16
CA ALA A 99 -3.51 -7.18 -3.19
C ALA A 99 -2.31 -7.57 -2.32
N GLY A 100 -1.45 -6.63 -1.98
CA GLY A 100 -0.31 -6.82 -1.10
C GLY A 100 0.68 -7.91 -1.52
N SER A 101 0.77 -8.26 -2.80
CA SER A 101 1.71 -9.28 -3.27
C SER A 101 3.13 -8.73 -3.41
N ASN A 102 4.14 -9.59 -3.20
CA ASN A 102 5.57 -9.24 -3.26
C ASN A 102 5.97 -8.11 -2.28
N VAL A 103 5.34 -8.08 -1.11
CA VAL A 103 5.63 -7.09 -0.06
C VAL A 103 6.73 -7.62 0.86
N HIS A 104 7.79 -6.83 1.05
CA HIS A 104 8.89 -7.11 1.98
C HIS A 104 8.97 -6.03 3.06
N SER A 105 7.87 -5.83 3.78
CA SER A 105 7.76 -4.87 4.88
C SER A 105 6.58 -5.21 5.80
N ASN A 106 6.55 -4.61 6.98
CA ASN A 106 5.53 -4.86 8.00
C ASN A 106 4.44 -3.78 8.00
N TYR A 107 3.29 -4.09 8.62
CA TYR A 107 2.23 -3.14 8.96
C TYR A 107 1.62 -2.40 7.75
N ASN A 108 1.44 -3.08 6.62
CA ASN A 108 0.79 -2.48 5.46
C ASN A 108 -0.68 -2.88 5.37
N VAL A 109 -1.50 -1.96 4.87
CA VAL A 109 -2.90 -2.19 4.52
C VAL A 109 -3.06 -2.00 3.01
N SER A 110 -3.49 -3.07 2.32
CA SER A 110 -3.68 -3.09 0.87
C SER A 110 -5.09 -3.59 0.56
N ILE A 111 -5.99 -2.71 0.14
CA ILE A 111 -7.39 -3.04 -0.14
C ILE A 111 -7.76 -2.63 -1.57
N GLY A 112 -8.07 -3.60 -2.39
CA GLY A 112 -8.39 -3.42 -3.80
C GLY A 112 -7.55 -4.33 -4.69
N SER A 113 -8.03 -4.61 -5.91
CA SER A 113 -7.27 -5.42 -6.85
C SER A 113 -5.94 -4.75 -7.18
N GLU A 114 -4.85 -5.49 -7.05
CA GLU A 114 -3.48 -5.06 -7.28
C GLU A 114 -3.01 -3.88 -6.40
N ALA A 115 -3.71 -3.56 -5.32
CA ALA A 115 -3.31 -2.51 -4.39
C ALA A 115 -2.08 -2.94 -3.58
N GLY A 116 -1.16 -2.01 -3.31
CA GLY A 116 -0.02 -2.18 -2.43
C GLY A 116 0.96 -3.28 -2.84
N GLN A 117 1.13 -3.54 -4.12
CA GLN A 117 2.08 -4.52 -4.59
C GLN A 117 3.52 -3.99 -4.60
N GLY A 118 4.47 -4.87 -4.30
CA GLY A 118 5.89 -4.60 -4.51
C GLY A 118 6.53 -3.67 -3.49
N PHE A 119 5.91 -3.41 -2.34
CA PHE A 119 6.57 -2.66 -1.26
C PHE A 119 7.84 -3.40 -0.82
N LYS A 120 8.97 -2.75 -0.96
CA LYS A 120 10.27 -3.26 -0.52
C LYS A 120 10.90 -2.28 0.45
N THR A 121 11.66 -2.79 1.40
CA THR A 121 12.54 -2.00 2.23
C THR A 121 13.99 -2.37 1.90
N GLU A 122 14.94 -1.46 2.07
CA GLU A 122 16.36 -1.69 1.73
C GLU A 122 17.02 -2.84 2.51
N GLN A 123 16.33 -3.43 3.45
CA GLN A 123 16.89 -4.47 4.30
C GLN A 123 16.73 -5.86 3.69
N THR A 124 17.56 -6.76 4.16
CA THR A 124 17.57 -8.15 3.72
C THR A 124 16.21 -8.83 3.97
N LEU A 125 15.90 -9.85 3.18
CA LEU A 125 14.70 -10.68 3.33
C LEU A 125 14.49 -11.21 4.76
N ASP A 126 15.54 -11.24 5.57
CA ASP A 126 15.51 -11.79 6.93
C ASP A 126 15.12 -10.75 8.00
N ASN A 127 15.03 -9.47 7.68
CA ASN A 127 14.63 -8.41 8.61
C ASN A 127 13.87 -7.27 7.88
N PRO A 128 12.61 -7.49 7.49
CA PRO A 128 11.81 -6.47 6.82
C PRO A 128 11.55 -5.28 7.75
N GLN A 129 11.73 -4.08 7.23
CA GLN A 129 11.43 -2.85 7.95
C GLN A 129 9.92 -2.56 7.99
N ASN A 130 9.52 -1.68 8.89
CA ASN A 130 8.14 -1.25 8.98
C ASN A 130 7.77 -0.38 7.79
N GLY A 131 6.74 -0.77 7.05
CA GLY A 131 6.21 0.00 5.92
C GLY A 131 5.21 1.06 6.37
N TYR A 132 4.24 0.67 7.20
CA TYR A 132 3.11 1.51 7.64
C TYR A 132 2.37 2.18 6.46
N ASN A 133 2.27 1.47 5.33
CA ASN A 133 1.63 2.01 4.13
C ASN A 133 0.14 1.67 4.12
N VAL A 134 -0.66 2.59 3.59
CA VAL A 134 -2.09 2.39 3.32
C VAL A 134 -2.35 2.56 1.83
N SER A 135 -2.88 1.52 1.19
CA SER A 135 -3.18 1.48 -0.24
C SER A 135 -4.60 0.99 -0.44
N ILE A 136 -5.52 1.89 -0.78
CA ILE A 136 -6.95 1.57 -0.94
C ILE A 136 -7.43 1.98 -2.33
N GLY A 137 -7.82 1.00 -3.14
CA GLY A 137 -8.31 1.21 -4.50
C GLY A 137 -7.60 0.33 -5.52
N TYR A 138 -8.16 0.22 -6.71
CA TYR A 138 -7.55 -0.52 -7.82
C TYR A 138 -6.16 0.05 -8.15
N LYS A 139 -5.12 -0.77 -8.07
CA LYS A 139 -3.72 -0.38 -8.32
C LYS A 139 -3.21 0.81 -7.47
N ALA A 140 -3.82 1.10 -6.32
CA ALA A 140 -3.27 2.09 -5.41
C ALA A 140 -1.88 1.64 -4.92
N ASN A 141 -0.86 2.49 -5.03
CA ASN A 141 0.54 2.16 -4.70
C ASN A 141 1.00 0.80 -5.28
N ASN A 142 0.76 0.57 -6.55
CA ASN A 142 1.28 -0.62 -7.22
C ASN A 142 2.70 -0.34 -7.75
N PHE A 143 3.71 -0.85 -7.06
CA PHE A 143 5.13 -0.74 -7.40
C PHE A 143 5.71 -2.01 -8.03
N SER A 144 4.87 -2.96 -8.46
CA SER A 144 5.32 -4.26 -8.98
C SER A 144 6.17 -4.17 -10.26
N GLU A 145 5.97 -3.11 -11.04
CA GLU A 145 6.69 -2.88 -12.31
C GLU A 145 7.89 -1.92 -12.16
N ILE A 146 8.08 -1.34 -10.97
CA ILE A 146 9.18 -0.42 -10.73
C ILE A 146 10.41 -1.21 -10.29
N SER A 147 11.42 -1.27 -11.15
CA SER A 147 12.71 -1.85 -10.81
C SER A 147 13.54 -0.84 -10.03
N GLY A 148 13.68 -1.03 -8.73
CA GLY A 148 14.50 -0.17 -7.88
C GLY A 148 14.34 -0.51 -6.40
N THR A 149 15.18 0.09 -5.58
CA THR A 149 15.16 0.00 -4.11
C THR A 149 14.20 1.03 -3.52
N ASP A 150 12.97 1.14 -4.06
CA ASP A 150 12.02 2.12 -3.53
C ASP A 150 11.49 1.67 -2.17
N THR A 151 12.14 2.17 -1.15
CA THR A 151 11.74 2.00 0.24
C THR A 151 10.58 2.92 0.55
N THR A 152 9.36 2.46 0.29
CA THR A 152 8.17 3.26 0.59
C THR A 152 7.71 2.98 2.02
N GLN A 153 7.70 4.03 2.85
CA GLN A 153 7.25 3.98 4.24
C GLN A 153 6.30 5.14 4.52
N TYR A 154 5.30 4.91 5.39
CA TYR A 154 4.33 5.91 5.82
C TYR A 154 3.59 6.58 4.64
N ALA A 155 3.40 5.85 3.55
CA ALA A 155 2.69 6.32 2.38
C ALA A 155 1.20 6.02 2.46
N ILE A 156 0.36 7.00 2.11
CA ILE A 156 -1.09 6.83 2.04
C ILE A 156 -1.55 7.09 0.61
N ALA A 157 -2.07 6.06 -0.06
CA ALA A 157 -2.69 6.19 -1.38
C ALA A 157 -4.13 5.66 -1.34
N ILE A 158 -5.09 6.52 -1.57
CA ILE A 158 -6.52 6.18 -1.58
C ILE A 158 -7.15 6.63 -2.90
N GLY A 159 -7.56 5.69 -3.73
CA GLY A 159 -8.15 5.93 -5.04
C GLY A 159 -7.56 5.01 -6.10
N ALA A 160 -8.29 4.79 -7.18
CA ALA A 160 -7.79 3.98 -8.30
C ALA A 160 -6.56 4.64 -8.93
N ASN A 161 -5.47 3.89 -9.07
CA ASN A 161 -4.17 4.36 -9.57
C ASN A 161 -3.56 5.53 -8.76
N ALA A 162 -4.00 5.77 -7.53
CA ALA A 162 -3.34 6.72 -6.64
C ALA A 162 -1.92 6.23 -6.32
N THR A 163 -0.94 7.12 -6.34
CA THR A 163 0.45 6.79 -6.03
C THR A 163 1.04 7.76 -5.03
N SER A 164 1.59 7.23 -3.96
CA SER A 164 2.20 7.97 -2.87
C SER A 164 3.57 7.38 -2.53
N TYR A 165 4.60 8.20 -2.46
CA TYR A 165 5.92 7.80 -2.03
C TYR A 165 6.12 8.01 -0.52
N SER A 166 7.36 7.80 -0.03
CA SER A 166 7.62 7.82 1.42
C SER A 166 7.18 9.10 2.11
N ASN A 167 6.49 8.95 3.24
CA ASN A 167 5.98 10.05 4.07
C ASN A 167 5.03 11.01 3.34
N SER A 168 4.32 10.54 2.32
CA SER A 168 3.44 11.40 1.53
C SER A 168 2.01 10.85 1.46
N THR A 169 1.07 11.66 0.97
CA THR A 169 -0.35 11.31 0.93
C THR A 169 -0.95 11.65 -0.43
N ALA A 170 -1.55 10.67 -1.10
CA ALA A 170 -2.28 10.82 -2.35
C ALA A 170 -3.72 10.31 -2.19
N ILE A 171 -4.71 11.18 -2.31
CA ILE A 171 -6.12 10.82 -2.20
C ILE A 171 -6.89 11.32 -3.42
N GLY A 172 -7.42 10.41 -4.21
CA GLY A 172 -8.14 10.67 -5.44
C GLY A 172 -7.72 9.71 -6.55
N ARG A 173 -8.53 9.54 -7.59
CA ARG A 173 -8.18 8.73 -8.75
C ARG A 173 -6.96 9.35 -9.44
N ALA A 174 -5.93 8.56 -9.70
CA ALA A 174 -4.68 9.00 -10.30
C ALA A 174 -3.97 10.17 -9.55
N ALA A 175 -4.28 10.39 -8.27
CA ALA A 175 -3.54 11.34 -7.46
C ALA A 175 -2.09 10.87 -7.30
N LEU A 176 -1.14 11.81 -7.44
CA LEU A 176 0.29 11.53 -7.35
C LEU A 176 0.97 12.42 -6.31
N SER A 177 1.57 11.80 -5.32
CA SER A 177 2.38 12.49 -4.31
C SER A 177 3.80 11.91 -4.33
N ASN A 178 4.70 12.57 -5.06
CA ASN A 178 6.04 12.06 -5.36
C ASN A 178 7.12 12.59 -4.40
N GLY A 179 6.93 13.75 -3.82
CA GLY A 179 7.90 14.33 -2.88
C GLY A 179 7.69 13.86 -1.45
N GLN A 180 8.76 13.83 -0.65
CA GLN A 180 8.64 13.58 0.79
C GLN A 180 7.78 14.67 1.45
N TYR A 181 6.84 14.27 2.33
CA TYR A 181 5.85 15.16 2.96
C TYR A 181 4.91 15.88 1.98
N ALA A 182 4.87 15.45 0.72
CA ALA A 182 3.96 16.00 -0.25
C ALA A 182 2.52 15.49 -0.03
N MET A 183 1.54 16.30 -0.45
CA MET A 183 0.12 15.95 -0.33
C MET A 183 -0.61 16.24 -1.63
N ALA A 184 -1.28 15.25 -2.20
CA ALA A 184 -2.12 15.36 -3.38
C ALA A 184 -3.55 14.91 -3.05
N PHE A 185 -4.50 15.85 -3.07
CA PHE A 185 -5.90 15.60 -2.78
C PHE A 185 -6.77 16.01 -3.96
N GLY A 186 -7.37 15.08 -4.62
CA GLY A 186 -8.25 15.30 -5.76
C GLY A 186 -7.96 14.33 -6.90
N ASP A 187 -8.93 14.16 -7.78
CA ASP A 187 -8.74 13.39 -9.01
C ASP A 187 -7.63 14.05 -9.85
N ASN A 188 -6.61 13.28 -10.20
CA ASN A 188 -5.44 13.72 -10.96
C ASN A 188 -4.69 14.93 -10.31
N ALA A 189 -4.72 15.05 -8.99
CA ALA A 189 -3.91 16.03 -8.26
C ALA A 189 -2.46 15.56 -8.19
N HIS A 190 -1.49 16.45 -8.47
CA HIS A 190 -0.08 16.11 -8.53
C HIS A 190 0.77 17.01 -7.62
N ALA A 191 1.42 16.43 -6.60
CA ALA A 191 2.40 17.06 -5.73
C ALA A 191 3.77 16.41 -5.95
N TYR A 192 4.66 17.09 -6.66
CA TYR A 192 5.88 16.47 -7.18
C TYR A 192 7.08 16.53 -6.24
N ASP A 193 7.25 17.60 -5.50
CA ASP A 193 8.46 17.84 -4.74
C ASP A 193 8.20 17.86 -3.23
N THR A 194 9.26 17.78 -2.44
CA THR A 194 9.19 17.80 -0.98
C THR A 194 8.34 18.94 -0.46
N GLY A 195 7.35 18.63 0.38
CA GLY A 195 6.46 19.60 0.99
C GLY A 195 5.46 20.25 0.05
N SER A 196 5.39 19.85 -1.24
CA SER A 196 4.39 20.37 -2.18
C SER A 196 2.99 19.90 -1.83
N ILE A 197 1.98 20.78 -1.96
CA ILE A 197 0.58 20.47 -1.67
C ILE A 197 -0.29 20.81 -2.87
N ALA A 198 -0.96 19.81 -3.45
CA ALA A 198 -1.92 19.97 -4.52
C ALA A 198 -3.31 19.56 -4.03
N PHE A 199 -4.23 20.52 -3.93
CA PHE A 199 -5.58 20.30 -3.42
C PHE A 199 -6.63 20.72 -4.45
N GLY A 200 -7.19 19.77 -5.16
CA GLY A 200 -8.24 19.98 -6.16
C GLY A 200 -8.09 19.07 -7.38
N TYR A 201 -9.15 18.94 -8.15
CA TYR A 201 -9.13 18.25 -9.44
C TYR A 201 -8.08 18.86 -10.38
N ASN A 202 -7.20 18.04 -10.97
CA ASN A 202 -6.12 18.51 -11.85
C ASN A 202 -5.22 19.61 -11.25
N SER A 203 -5.12 19.71 -9.94
CA SER A 203 -4.18 20.67 -9.32
C SER A 203 -2.74 20.16 -9.40
N VAL A 204 -1.78 21.08 -9.58
CA VAL A 204 -0.36 20.72 -9.68
C VAL A 204 0.49 21.62 -8.80
N ALA A 205 1.34 21.03 -7.97
CA ALA A 205 2.29 21.75 -7.11
C ALA A 205 3.71 21.17 -7.23
N LYS A 206 4.71 22.08 -7.29
CA LYS A 206 6.15 21.77 -7.28
C LYS A 206 6.90 22.74 -6.36
N ASN A 207 8.17 22.41 -6.08
CA ASN A 207 9.10 23.30 -5.37
C ASN A 207 8.61 23.71 -3.96
N GLY A 208 7.89 22.84 -3.26
CA GLY A 208 7.30 23.13 -1.95
C GLY A 208 6.14 24.14 -1.99
N ASN A 209 5.59 24.41 -3.16
CA ASN A 209 4.44 25.31 -3.33
C ASN A 209 3.12 24.62 -2.96
N VAL A 210 2.07 25.45 -2.82
CA VAL A 210 0.71 25.00 -2.52
C VAL A 210 -0.24 25.43 -3.65
N ALA A 211 -0.92 24.47 -4.27
CA ALA A 211 -1.96 24.70 -5.26
C ALA A 211 -3.33 24.34 -4.68
N ILE A 212 -4.26 25.29 -4.59
CA ILE A 212 -5.60 25.08 -4.03
C ILE A 212 -6.67 25.36 -5.06
N GLY A 213 -7.49 24.38 -5.33
CA GLY A 213 -8.64 24.46 -6.22
C GLY A 213 -8.44 23.72 -7.54
N SER A 214 -9.54 23.42 -8.21
CA SER A 214 -9.55 22.69 -9.48
C SER A 214 -8.67 23.40 -10.53
N GLY A 215 -7.73 22.66 -11.13
CA GLY A 215 -6.81 23.19 -12.14
C GLY A 215 -5.80 24.22 -11.61
N SER A 216 -5.67 24.41 -10.30
CA SER A 216 -4.68 25.36 -9.77
C SER A 216 -3.27 24.88 -10.07
N ASP A 217 -2.41 25.80 -10.51
CA ASP A 217 -1.02 25.53 -10.89
C ASP A 217 -0.04 26.33 -10.03
N ALA A 218 0.82 25.62 -9.31
CA ALA A 218 1.84 26.17 -8.44
C ALA A 218 3.21 25.55 -8.75
N GLN A 219 3.65 25.58 -10.01
CA GLN A 219 4.89 24.97 -10.46
C GLN A 219 6.07 25.92 -10.57
N ALA A 220 5.83 27.21 -10.59
CA ALA A 220 6.89 28.20 -10.79
C ALA A 220 7.89 28.24 -9.61
N ILE A 221 9.13 28.57 -9.90
CA ILE A 221 10.12 28.95 -8.88
C ILE A 221 9.98 30.46 -8.65
N VAL A 222 9.79 30.85 -7.41
CA VAL A 222 9.78 32.25 -7.03
C VAL A 222 11.22 32.72 -6.82
N SER A 223 11.64 33.78 -7.47
CA SER A 223 12.99 34.33 -7.36
C SER A 223 13.01 35.85 -7.44
N GLY A 224 14.08 36.47 -6.99
CA GLY A 224 14.27 37.89 -7.00
C GLY A 224 13.96 38.57 -5.66
N THR A 225 13.74 39.87 -5.69
CA THR A 225 13.37 40.69 -4.51
C THR A 225 11.94 41.21 -4.65
N GLY A 226 11.18 41.21 -3.56
CA GLY A 226 9.85 41.76 -3.52
C GLY A 226 9.87 43.30 -3.76
N TYR A 227 9.05 43.77 -4.70
CA TYR A 227 9.03 45.17 -5.09
C TYR A 227 8.81 46.13 -3.92
N LEU A 228 7.87 45.80 -3.05
CA LEU A 228 7.53 46.65 -1.89
C LEU A 228 8.45 46.43 -0.70
N THR A 229 8.82 45.21 -0.44
CA THR A 229 9.59 44.85 0.76
C THR A 229 11.10 44.96 0.58
N GLN A 230 11.58 44.98 -0.67
CA GLN A 230 13.00 44.90 -1.03
C GLN A 230 13.74 43.68 -0.38
N GLN A 231 12.98 42.70 0.08
CA GLN A 231 13.50 41.46 0.65
C GLN A 231 13.56 40.38 -0.43
N ILE A 232 14.38 39.36 -0.21
CA ILE A 232 14.44 38.17 -1.06
C ILE A 232 13.04 37.56 -1.13
N ALA A 233 12.57 37.22 -2.33
CA ALA A 233 11.29 36.57 -2.53
C ALA A 233 11.21 35.24 -1.72
N PRO A 234 10.05 34.91 -1.16
CA PRO A 234 9.89 33.62 -0.48
C PRO A 234 10.16 32.45 -1.44
N SER A 235 10.70 31.37 -0.92
CA SER A 235 11.05 30.18 -1.71
C SER A 235 9.84 29.39 -2.21
N SER A 236 8.64 29.68 -1.69
CA SER A 236 7.38 29.02 -2.05
C SER A 236 6.21 29.97 -2.01
N TYR A 237 5.11 29.60 -2.66
CA TYR A 237 3.89 30.40 -2.73
C TYR A 237 2.63 29.53 -2.75
N VAL A 238 1.47 30.17 -2.58
CA VAL A 238 0.16 29.58 -2.73
C VAL A 238 -0.47 30.06 -4.04
N SER A 239 -0.87 29.12 -4.90
CA SER A 239 -1.67 29.38 -6.09
C SER A 239 -3.10 28.93 -5.88
N VAL A 240 -4.05 29.81 -6.19
CA VAL A 240 -5.49 29.50 -6.16
C VAL A 240 -6.11 29.47 -7.55
N GLY A 241 -5.31 29.36 -8.60
CA GLY A 241 -5.77 29.33 -9.99
C GLY A 241 -4.64 29.15 -10.99
N THR A 242 -4.86 29.59 -12.22
CA THR A 242 -3.87 29.68 -13.30
C THR A 242 -3.90 31.09 -13.91
N SER A 243 -2.96 31.38 -14.83
CA SER A 243 -2.98 32.65 -15.60
C SER A 243 -4.29 32.86 -16.38
N GLU A 244 -4.99 31.79 -16.74
CA GLU A 244 -6.22 31.83 -17.53
C GLU A 244 -7.49 31.71 -16.65
N ASN A 245 -7.36 31.09 -15.46
CA ASN A 245 -8.46 30.84 -14.52
C ASN A 245 -8.13 31.42 -13.15
N LEU A 246 -8.19 32.73 -13.04
CA LEU A 246 -7.99 33.46 -11.78
C LEU A 246 -9.16 33.24 -10.82
N ARG A 247 -8.88 33.12 -9.54
CA ARG A 247 -9.87 33.06 -8.46
C ARG A 247 -9.75 34.24 -7.55
N ARG A 248 -10.88 34.69 -7.04
CA ARG A 248 -10.94 35.75 -6.03
C ARG A 248 -10.91 35.11 -4.64
N ILE A 249 -10.05 35.61 -3.77
CA ILE A 249 -10.12 35.38 -2.34
C ILE A 249 -11.03 36.48 -1.77
N SER A 250 -12.13 36.09 -1.11
CA SER A 250 -13.09 37.01 -0.51
C SER A 250 -13.10 36.87 1.00
N ASN A 251 -13.51 37.91 1.70
CA ASN A 251 -13.58 37.94 3.17
C ASN A 251 -12.19 37.87 3.87
N VAL A 252 -11.17 38.47 3.27
CA VAL A 252 -9.82 38.63 3.80
C VAL A 252 -9.54 40.07 4.11
#